data_8a9346d021ffddab2512889408fd4b9b
#
_entry.id   8a9346d021ffddab2512889408fd4b9b
#
_cell.length_a   1.000
_cell.length_b   1.000
_cell.length_c   1.000
_cell.angle_alpha   90.00
_cell.angle_beta   90.00
_cell.angle_gamma   90.00
#
_symmetry.space_group_name_H-M   'P 1'
#
loop_
_entity.id
_entity.type
_entity.pdbx_description
1 polymer ?
#
loop_
_entity_poly.entity_id
_entity_poly.type
_entity_poly.pdbx_seq_one_letter_code
_entity_poly.pdbx_strand_id
1 'polypeptide(L)'
;KDDAVVNREQDSLLASFQPYYLLNKQVEKDAIAKLKENYHTHLKGILPSVDYLRYIERTLKEIYGEGIVSTENIQELHKDSTSAIMIIDDKLANSKPTDHIYTVKKAYEYLLSADTTHFNREILRQCSLNEYITPNLTFDQQRTQTAKEEMLNNYSWANGLVVSGQKIIDRGEIISPETYNILESLRKESIKRSESIDQSRLILGGQILFVGMLMLCFMLYLDLFRKDYYERKGSLSL
;
A
#
# COMPACT_ATOMS: atom_id res chain seq x y z
N LYS A 1 -19.43 5.97 -12.61
CA LYS A 1 -19.35 6.36 -11.19
C LYS A 1 -18.41 7.55 -11.10
N ASP A 2 -18.74 8.50 -10.24
CA ASP A 2 -17.92 9.70 -10.01
C ASP A 2 -16.57 9.27 -9.45
N ASP A 3 -15.45 9.67 -10.06
CA ASP A 3 -14.09 9.30 -9.64
C ASP A 3 -13.85 9.62 -8.15
N ALA A 4 -14.52 10.66 -7.63
CA ALA A 4 -14.47 11.03 -6.23
C ALA A 4 -15.13 10.00 -5.28
N VAL A 5 -16.16 9.28 -5.74
CA VAL A 5 -16.82 8.22 -4.96
C VAL A 5 -15.95 6.97 -4.94
N VAL A 6 -15.35 6.63 -6.09
CA VAL A 6 -14.45 5.47 -6.23
C VAL A 6 -13.24 5.64 -5.32
N ASN A 7 -12.62 6.81 -5.33
CA ASN A 7 -11.46 7.10 -4.48
C ASN A 7 -11.80 7.00 -2.98
N ARG A 8 -12.96 7.52 -2.54
CA ARG A 8 -13.40 7.40 -1.14
C ARG A 8 -13.66 5.95 -0.72
N GLU A 9 -14.25 5.15 -1.60
CA GLU A 9 -14.51 3.74 -1.33
C GLU A 9 -13.20 2.95 -1.28
N GLN A 10 -12.22 3.24 -2.14
CA GLN A 10 -10.88 2.66 -2.09
C GLN A 10 -10.12 3.07 -0.82
N ASP A 11 -10.18 4.33 -0.43
CA ASP A 11 -9.56 4.82 0.81
C ASP A 11 -10.16 4.14 2.04
N SER A 12 -11.49 3.95 2.07
CA SER A 12 -12.17 3.20 3.14
C SER A 12 -11.75 1.73 3.20
N LEU A 13 -11.55 1.10 2.03
CA LEU A 13 -11.07 -0.27 1.94
C LEU A 13 -9.63 -0.38 2.45
N LEU A 14 -8.77 0.54 2.04
CA LEU A 14 -7.38 0.60 2.48
C LEU A 14 -7.25 0.87 3.98
N ALA A 15 -8.17 1.63 4.58
CA ALA A 15 -8.22 1.86 6.02
C ALA A 15 -8.51 0.59 6.84
N SER A 16 -9.15 -0.42 6.23
CA SER A 16 -9.39 -1.73 6.85
C SER A 16 -8.30 -2.77 6.56
N PHE A 17 -7.31 -2.42 5.75
CA PHE A 17 -6.24 -3.32 5.36
C PHE A 17 -5.29 -3.62 6.52
N GLN A 18 -4.89 -4.88 6.67
CA GLN A 18 -3.96 -5.34 7.69
C GLN A 18 -2.61 -5.68 7.07
N PRO A 19 -1.54 -4.93 7.36
CA PRO A 19 -0.20 -5.23 6.85
C PRO A 19 0.36 -6.51 7.44
N TYR A 20 1.23 -7.18 6.69
CA TYR A 20 1.81 -8.46 7.04
C TYR A 20 3.14 -8.31 7.79
N TYR A 21 3.28 -9.07 8.87
CA TYR A 21 4.50 -9.16 9.67
C TYR A 21 4.92 -10.61 9.84
N LEU A 22 6.21 -10.88 9.75
CA LEU A 22 6.81 -12.20 9.99
C LEU A 22 7.21 -12.32 11.46
N LEU A 23 6.77 -13.37 12.13
CA LEU A 23 7.17 -13.68 13.50
C LEU A 23 8.42 -14.55 13.49
N ASN A 24 9.49 -14.08 14.15
CA ASN A 24 10.70 -14.84 14.37
C ASN A 24 10.75 -15.40 15.81
N LYS A 25 10.35 -16.65 16.01
CA LYS A 25 10.38 -17.34 17.31
C LYS A 25 11.77 -17.63 17.84
N GLN A 26 12.79 -17.58 16.98
CA GLN A 26 14.16 -17.83 17.42
C GLN A 26 14.66 -16.71 18.33
N VAL A 27 14.23 -15.47 18.10
CA VAL A 27 14.58 -14.30 18.92
C VAL A 27 14.18 -14.50 20.39
N GLU A 28 12.98 -15.03 20.67
CA GLU A 28 12.53 -15.37 22.03
C GLU A 28 13.49 -16.40 22.67
N LYS A 29 13.76 -17.48 21.95
CA LYS A 29 14.62 -18.56 22.47
C LYS A 29 16.01 -18.05 22.80
N ASP A 30 16.59 -17.23 21.93
CA ASP A 30 17.92 -16.66 22.10
C ASP A 30 17.95 -15.67 23.31
N ALA A 31 16.92 -14.84 23.45
CA ALA A 31 16.77 -13.93 24.59
C ALA A 31 16.68 -14.68 25.93
N ILE A 32 15.87 -15.74 25.99
CA ILE A 32 15.72 -16.58 27.19
C ILE A 32 17.02 -17.35 27.50
N ALA A 33 17.70 -17.87 26.48
CA ALA A 33 18.99 -18.54 26.66
C ALA A 33 20.06 -17.57 27.23
N LYS A 34 20.16 -16.36 26.63
CA LYS A 34 21.04 -15.30 27.11
C LYS A 34 20.72 -14.89 28.55
N LEU A 35 19.44 -14.77 28.93
CA LEU A 35 19.02 -14.48 30.29
C LEU A 35 19.52 -15.54 31.28
N LYS A 36 19.36 -16.81 30.95
CA LYS A 36 19.78 -17.93 31.83
C LYS A 36 21.30 -18.01 31.98
N GLU A 37 22.03 -17.76 30.89
CA GLU A 37 23.50 -17.70 30.94
C GLU A 37 23.96 -16.54 31.81
N ASN A 38 23.42 -15.35 31.61
CA ASN A 38 23.77 -14.18 32.40
C ASN A 38 23.31 -14.26 33.86
N TYR A 39 22.31 -15.08 34.16
CA TYR A 39 21.90 -15.29 35.56
C TYR A 39 23.05 -15.84 36.39
N HIS A 40 23.79 -16.83 35.89
CA HIS A 40 24.88 -17.45 36.63
C HIS A 40 26.13 -16.54 36.76
N THR A 41 26.34 -15.65 35.82
CA THR A 41 27.55 -14.79 35.77
C THR A 41 27.36 -13.45 36.47
N HIS A 42 26.19 -12.80 36.29
CA HIS A 42 25.98 -11.42 36.73
C HIS A 42 24.73 -11.21 37.58
N LEU A 43 23.58 -11.79 37.22
CA LEU A 43 22.30 -11.47 37.83
C LEU A 43 22.10 -12.11 39.20
N LYS A 44 22.75 -13.23 39.48
CA LYS A 44 22.64 -13.94 40.78
C LYS A 44 23.10 -13.10 41.97
N GLY A 45 24.01 -12.12 41.74
CA GLY A 45 24.44 -11.18 42.77
C GLY A 45 23.51 -10.00 43.00
N ILE A 46 22.58 -9.74 42.03
CA ILE A 46 21.66 -8.61 42.04
C ILE A 46 20.27 -9.06 42.48
N LEU A 47 19.81 -10.22 41.95
CA LEU A 47 18.47 -10.76 42.20
C LEU A 47 18.37 -11.42 43.59
N PRO A 48 17.41 -11.05 44.45
CA PRO A 48 17.28 -11.61 45.81
C PRO A 48 16.88 -13.07 45.84
N SER A 49 16.17 -13.58 44.81
CA SER A 49 15.71 -14.95 44.73
C SER A 49 15.58 -15.43 43.31
N VAL A 50 15.50 -16.76 43.13
CA VAL A 50 15.21 -17.42 41.82
C VAL A 50 13.84 -17.03 41.28
N ASP A 51 12.92 -16.58 42.15
CA ASP A 51 11.57 -16.19 41.71
C ASP A 51 11.61 -14.94 40.82
N TYR A 52 12.56 -14.03 41.03
CA TYR A 52 12.82 -12.92 40.13
C TYR A 52 13.20 -13.40 38.72
N LEU A 53 14.07 -14.40 38.61
CA LEU A 53 14.43 -14.98 37.33
C LEU A 53 13.21 -15.60 36.62
N ARG A 54 12.40 -16.37 37.36
CA ARG A 54 11.17 -16.99 36.83
C ARG A 54 10.16 -15.93 36.37
N TYR A 55 10.03 -14.85 37.13
CA TYR A 55 9.21 -13.71 36.76
C TYR A 55 9.66 -13.08 35.45
N ILE A 56 10.95 -12.74 35.33
CA ILE A 56 11.53 -12.15 34.12
C ILE A 56 11.34 -13.09 32.92
N GLU A 57 11.65 -14.40 33.06
CA GLU A 57 11.47 -15.38 32.00
C GLU A 57 10.01 -15.49 31.55
N ARG A 58 9.07 -15.56 32.46
CA ARG A 58 7.64 -15.64 32.18
C ARG A 58 7.14 -14.39 31.46
N THR A 59 7.48 -13.23 31.96
CA THR A 59 7.06 -11.94 31.38
C THR A 59 7.68 -11.70 30.02
N LEU A 60 8.94 -12.08 29.80
CA LEU A 60 9.56 -12.03 28.47
C LEU A 60 8.85 -12.94 27.48
N LYS A 61 8.50 -14.17 27.84
CA LYS A 61 7.73 -15.08 26.98
C LYS A 61 6.36 -14.52 26.62
N GLU A 62 5.67 -13.88 27.56
CA GLU A 62 4.41 -13.20 27.35
C GLU A 62 4.56 -12.07 26.34
N ILE A 63 5.55 -11.18 26.53
CA ILE A 63 5.84 -10.07 25.63
C ILE A 63 6.19 -10.57 24.21
N TYR A 64 7.03 -11.59 24.09
CA TYR A 64 7.42 -12.16 22.82
C TYR A 64 6.25 -12.88 22.11
N GLY A 65 5.35 -13.50 22.88
CA GLY A 65 4.12 -14.10 22.36
C GLY A 65 3.13 -13.08 21.82
N GLU A 66 3.10 -11.87 22.41
CA GLU A 66 2.34 -10.74 21.84
C GLU A 66 3.03 -10.14 20.62
N GLY A 67 4.34 -10.06 20.61
CA GLY A 67 5.16 -9.56 19.53
C GLY A 67 5.76 -8.19 19.80
N ILE A 68 6.99 -8.02 19.38
CA ILE A 68 7.77 -6.79 19.54
C ILE A 68 8.14 -6.25 18.16
N VAL A 69 7.76 -5.02 17.86
CA VAL A 69 8.13 -4.32 16.62
C VAL A 69 9.25 -3.32 16.87
N SER A 70 10.05 -3.05 15.82
CA SER A 70 11.04 -1.97 15.85
C SER A 70 10.37 -0.59 15.84
N THR A 71 11.07 0.42 16.32
CA THR A 71 10.57 1.81 16.35
C THR A 71 10.31 2.35 14.94
N GLU A 72 11.06 1.89 13.94
CA GLU A 72 10.91 2.28 12.53
C GLU A 72 9.59 1.73 11.96
N ASN A 73 9.26 0.48 12.25
CA ASN A 73 8.02 -0.16 11.77
C ASN A 73 6.76 0.40 12.44
N ILE A 74 6.89 1.03 13.63
CA ILE A 74 5.75 1.70 14.30
C ILE A 74 5.29 2.94 13.55
N GLN A 75 6.21 3.68 12.95
CA GLN A 75 5.85 4.87 12.18
C GLN A 75 4.99 4.51 10.96
N GLU A 76 5.18 3.33 10.39
CA GLU A 76 4.33 2.81 9.32
C GLU A 76 2.95 2.37 9.83
N LEU A 77 2.89 1.69 10.98
CA LEU A 77 1.63 1.32 11.64
C LEU A 77 0.76 2.54 11.98
N HIS A 78 1.37 3.64 12.42
CA HIS A 78 0.65 4.87 12.76
C HIS A 78 0.24 5.70 11.54
N LYS A 79 0.96 5.61 10.42
CA LYS A 79 0.60 6.33 9.18
C LYS A 79 -0.74 5.88 8.59
N ASP A 80 -1.03 4.59 8.66
CA ASP A 80 -2.20 4.00 8.02
C ASP A 80 -3.40 3.85 8.98
N SER A 81 -3.34 4.41 10.21
CA SER A 81 -4.37 4.23 11.26
C SER A 81 -4.79 2.76 11.44
N THR A 82 -3.82 1.86 11.28
CA THR A 82 -4.04 0.41 11.23
C THR A 82 -4.44 -0.11 12.60
N SER A 83 -5.65 -0.63 12.74
CA SER A 83 -6.17 -1.18 14.01
C SER A 83 -5.67 -2.58 14.31
N ALA A 84 -5.26 -3.35 13.29
CA ALA A 84 -4.76 -4.70 13.43
C ALA A 84 -3.72 -5.03 12.35
N ILE A 85 -2.83 -5.98 12.64
CA ILE A 85 -1.85 -6.50 11.69
C ILE A 85 -2.05 -7.99 11.47
N MET A 86 -1.54 -8.50 10.35
CA MET A 86 -1.54 -9.92 10.05
C MET A 86 -0.16 -10.50 10.39
N ILE A 87 -0.10 -11.32 11.44
CA ILE A 87 1.15 -11.98 11.87
C ILE A 87 1.25 -13.34 11.22
N ILE A 88 2.35 -13.58 10.52
CA ILE A 88 2.68 -14.85 9.90
C ILE A 88 3.61 -15.62 10.84
N ASP A 89 3.11 -16.76 11.28
CA ASP A 89 3.84 -17.75 12.06
C ASP A 89 3.94 -19.04 11.24
N ASP A 90 5.11 -19.31 10.71
CA ASP A 90 5.36 -20.40 9.74
C ASP A 90 4.45 -20.29 8.50
N LYS A 91 3.36 -21.06 8.47
CA LYS A 91 2.37 -21.08 7.36
C LYS A 91 1.01 -20.51 7.73
N LEU A 92 0.84 -20.07 8.97
CA LEU A 92 -0.42 -19.53 9.47
C LEU A 92 -0.33 -18.03 9.57
N ALA A 93 -1.37 -17.35 9.08
CA ALA A 93 -1.53 -15.91 9.22
C ALA A 93 -2.68 -15.63 10.19
N ASN A 94 -2.39 -14.93 11.27
CA ASN A 94 -3.37 -14.56 12.30
C ASN A 94 -3.46 -13.05 12.43
N SER A 95 -4.70 -12.53 12.48
CA SER A 95 -4.94 -11.13 12.75
C SER A 95 -4.72 -10.82 14.23
N LYS A 96 -3.99 -9.73 14.52
CA LYS A 96 -3.73 -9.27 15.89
C LYS A 96 -3.92 -7.76 16.00
N PRO A 97 -4.67 -7.27 17.01
CA PRO A 97 -4.83 -5.84 17.27
C PRO A 97 -3.48 -5.17 17.57
N THR A 98 -3.28 -3.95 17.09
CA THR A 98 -2.02 -3.22 17.25
C THR A 98 -1.77 -2.74 18.68
N ASP A 99 -2.79 -2.59 19.50
CA ASP A 99 -2.70 -2.22 20.91
C ASP A 99 -2.03 -3.30 21.77
N HIS A 100 -2.14 -4.57 21.37
CA HIS A 100 -1.47 -5.71 22.02
C HIS A 100 0.00 -5.89 21.61
N ILE A 101 0.49 -5.12 20.63
CA ILE A 101 1.86 -5.24 20.13
C ILE A 101 2.78 -4.31 20.92
N TYR A 102 3.91 -4.84 21.31
CA TYR A 102 4.90 -4.09 22.06
C TYR A 102 5.91 -3.38 21.15
N THR A 103 6.33 -2.19 21.60
CA THR A 103 7.61 -1.63 21.20
C THR A 103 8.68 -2.10 22.18
N VAL A 104 9.95 -1.99 21.86
CA VAL A 104 11.03 -2.29 22.80
C VAL A 104 10.86 -1.47 24.10
N LYS A 105 10.46 -0.21 23.99
CA LYS A 105 10.21 0.66 25.15
C LYS A 105 9.02 0.20 25.98
N LYS A 106 7.86 -0.04 25.35
CA LYS A 106 6.66 -0.54 26.05
C LYS A 106 6.90 -1.90 26.69
N ALA A 107 7.63 -2.80 26.01
CA ALA A 107 7.99 -4.12 26.53
C ALA A 107 8.86 -3.99 27.81
N TYR A 108 9.85 -3.11 27.79
CA TYR A 108 10.68 -2.83 28.96
C TYR A 108 9.89 -2.24 30.12
N GLU A 109 9.02 -1.26 29.84
CA GLU A 109 8.15 -0.65 30.86
C GLU A 109 7.18 -1.68 31.46
N TYR A 110 6.59 -2.53 30.63
CA TYR A 110 5.70 -3.61 31.07
C TYR A 110 6.45 -4.61 31.96
N LEU A 111 7.63 -5.06 31.57
CA LEU A 111 8.45 -5.99 32.35
C LEU A 111 8.82 -5.43 33.73
N LEU A 112 9.00 -4.12 33.85
CA LEU A 112 9.27 -3.46 35.14
C LEU A 112 8.02 -3.23 36.00
N SER A 113 6.82 -3.32 35.43
CA SER A 113 5.59 -2.88 36.10
C SER A 113 4.49 -3.94 36.16
N ALA A 114 4.64 -5.09 35.50
CA ALA A 114 3.59 -6.13 35.43
C ALA A 114 3.23 -6.72 36.80
N ASP A 115 4.19 -6.81 37.73
CA ASP A 115 3.93 -7.22 39.11
C ASP A 115 4.84 -6.46 40.09
N THR A 116 4.39 -5.27 40.49
CA THR A 116 5.12 -4.43 41.49
C THR A 116 4.82 -4.82 42.92
N THR A 117 3.89 -5.73 43.15
CA THR A 117 3.52 -6.17 44.51
C THR A 117 4.53 -7.16 45.04
N HIS A 118 5.01 -8.08 44.22
CA HIS A 118 5.93 -9.14 44.61
C HIS A 118 7.37 -8.88 44.18
N PHE A 119 7.60 -8.03 43.18
CA PHE A 119 8.94 -7.78 42.62
C PHE A 119 9.27 -6.30 42.62
N ASN A 120 10.44 -5.99 43.24
CA ASN A 120 10.87 -4.61 43.35
C ASN A 120 11.41 -4.06 42.04
N ARG A 121 10.79 -2.98 41.55
CA ARG A 121 11.11 -2.32 40.27
C ARG A 121 12.58 -1.83 40.22
N GLU A 122 13.13 -1.33 41.32
CA GLU A 122 14.49 -0.80 41.37
C GLU A 122 15.52 -1.93 41.18
N ILE A 123 15.24 -3.12 41.76
CA ILE A 123 16.09 -4.31 41.55
C ILE A 123 16.07 -4.75 40.10
N LEU A 124 14.86 -4.79 39.48
CA LEU A 124 14.70 -5.13 38.07
C LEU A 124 15.44 -4.14 37.15
N ARG A 125 15.46 -2.85 37.48
CA ARG A 125 16.20 -1.84 36.71
C ARG A 125 17.71 -2.08 36.71
N GLN A 126 18.26 -2.59 37.79
CA GLN A 126 19.71 -2.88 37.92
C GLN A 126 20.14 -4.06 37.03
N CYS A 127 19.19 -4.86 36.56
CA CYS A 127 19.47 -6.05 35.76
C CYS A 127 19.68 -5.80 34.27
N SER A 128 19.67 -4.55 33.77
CA SER A 128 19.83 -4.19 32.36
C SER A 128 18.91 -5.00 31.41
N LEU A 129 17.62 -5.17 31.80
CA LEU A 129 16.67 -6.06 31.13
C LEU A 129 16.36 -5.67 29.68
N ASN A 130 16.67 -4.44 29.28
CA ASN A 130 16.60 -3.99 27.89
C ASN A 130 17.46 -4.81 26.92
N GLU A 131 18.53 -5.46 27.41
CA GLU A 131 19.40 -6.30 26.58
C GLU A 131 18.75 -7.62 26.12
N TYR A 132 17.65 -8.01 26.77
CA TYR A 132 16.88 -9.23 26.45
C TYR A 132 15.60 -8.92 25.67
N ILE A 133 15.40 -7.65 25.27
CA ILE A 133 14.21 -7.22 24.54
C ILE A 133 14.61 -6.76 23.13
N THR A 134 14.40 -7.61 22.14
CA THR A 134 14.70 -7.33 20.74
C THR A 134 13.46 -7.55 19.88
N PRO A 135 13.26 -6.78 18.79
CA PRO A 135 12.12 -6.99 17.90
C PRO A 135 12.10 -8.41 17.32
N ASN A 136 10.94 -9.07 17.37
CA ASN A 136 10.70 -10.38 16.77
C ASN A 136 9.64 -10.35 15.67
N LEU A 137 9.05 -9.18 15.41
CA LEU A 137 8.15 -8.95 14.29
C LEU A 137 8.85 -8.09 13.23
N THR A 138 8.94 -8.61 12.00
CA THR A 138 9.54 -7.94 10.85
C THR A 138 8.46 -7.67 9.81
N PHE A 139 8.36 -6.42 9.33
CA PHE A 139 7.43 -6.04 8.27
C PHE A 139 7.74 -6.75 6.96
N ASP A 140 6.73 -7.42 6.36
CA ASP A 140 6.85 -8.07 5.05
C ASP A 140 6.27 -7.14 3.97
N GLN A 141 7.13 -6.30 3.42
CA GLN A 141 6.77 -5.31 2.41
C GLN A 141 6.20 -5.96 1.15
N GLN A 142 6.84 -7.03 0.66
CA GLN A 142 6.44 -7.68 -0.59
C GLN A 142 5.03 -8.29 -0.46
N ARG A 143 4.79 -9.06 0.59
CA ARG A 143 3.50 -9.70 0.83
C ARG A 143 2.40 -8.67 1.11
N THR A 144 2.72 -7.63 1.87
CA THR A 144 1.80 -6.52 2.16
C THR A 144 1.39 -5.82 0.86
N GLN A 145 2.33 -5.51 -0.02
CA GLN A 145 2.05 -4.86 -1.29
C GLN A 145 1.20 -5.75 -2.21
N THR A 146 1.56 -7.02 -2.36
CA THR A 146 0.80 -7.98 -3.18
C THR A 146 -0.65 -8.11 -2.68
N ALA A 147 -0.83 -8.29 -1.37
CA ALA A 147 -2.17 -8.42 -0.79
C ALA A 147 -3.01 -7.14 -0.94
N LYS A 148 -2.37 -5.97 -0.84
CA LYS A 148 -3.01 -4.66 -1.08
C LYS A 148 -3.48 -4.53 -2.53
N GLU A 149 -2.64 -4.92 -3.48
CA GLU A 149 -2.97 -4.92 -4.91
C GLU A 149 -4.11 -5.90 -5.23
N GLU A 150 -4.06 -7.12 -4.70
CA GLU A 150 -5.13 -8.11 -4.83
C GLU A 150 -6.46 -7.61 -4.25
N MET A 151 -6.43 -6.97 -3.08
CA MET A 151 -7.62 -6.41 -2.45
C MET A 151 -8.25 -5.30 -3.30
N LEU A 152 -7.45 -4.39 -3.85
CA LEU A 152 -7.90 -3.33 -4.74
C LEU A 152 -8.43 -3.88 -6.07
N ASN A 153 -7.77 -4.89 -6.64
CA ASN A 153 -8.21 -5.55 -7.85
C ASN A 153 -9.55 -6.27 -7.65
N ASN A 154 -9.71 -7.03 -6.57
CA ASN A 154 -10.95 -7.72 -6.25
C ASN A 154 -12.11 -6.73 -6.01
N TYR A 155 -11.84 -5.59 -5.37
CA TYR A 155 -12.83 -4.53 -5.20
C TYR A 155 -13.25 -3.93 -6.55
N SER A 156 -12.30 -3.64 -7.43
CA SER A 156 -12.56 -3.14 -8.78
C SER A 156 -13.47 -4.08 -9.57
N TRP A 157 -13.24 -5.39 -9.46
CA TRP A 157 -14.08 -6.43 -10.07
C TRP A 157 -15.51 -6.46 -9.51
N ALA A 158 -15.66 -6.45 -8.18
CA ALA A 158 -16.95 -6.51 -7.51
C ALA A 158 -17.85 -5.31 -7.84
N ASN A 159 -17.26 -4.13 -8.09
CA ASN A 159 -17.98 -2.91 -8.42
C ASN A 159 -18.09 -2.61 -9.94
N GLY A 160 -17.65 -3.52 -10.79
CA GLY A 160 -17.67 -3.36 -12.23
C GLY A 160 -16.72 -2.27 -12.75
N LEU A 161 -15.71 -1.91 -11.97
CA LEU A 161 -14.66 -0.99 -12.36
C LEU A 161 -13.50 -1.78 -12.96
N VAL A 162 -13.11 -1.44 -14.17
CA VAL A 162 -11.96 -2.04 -14.86
C VAL A 162 -10.86 -0.99 -14.98
N VAL A 163 -9.69 -1.29 -14.42
CA VAL A 163 -8.52 -0.41 -14.51
C VAL A 163 -7.85 -0.56 -15.88
N SER A 164 -7.29 0.52 -16.40
CA SER A 164 -6.54 0.49 -17.66
C SER A 164 -5.38 -0.51 -17.58
N GLY A 165 -5.33 -1.46 -18.52
CA GLY A 165 -4.33 -2.53 -18.56
C GLY A 165 -4.71 -3.78 -17.75
N GLN A 166 -5.83 -3.77 -17.02
CA GLN A 166 -6.31 -4.93 -16.28
C GLN A 166 -6.81 -6.01 -17.27
N LYS A 167 -6.37 -7.25 -17.05
CA LYS A 167 -6.82 -8.41 -17.79
C LYS A 167 -8.23 -8.78 -17.33
N ILE A 168 -9.18 -8.87 -18.24
CA ILE A 168 -10.60 -9.16 -17.95
C ILE A 168 -10.89 -10.65 -18.07
N ILE A 169 -10.31 -11.33 -19.08
CA ILE A 169 -10.55 -12.75 -19.37
C ILE A 169 -9.37 -13.35 -20.12
N ASP A 170 -9.10 -14.63 -19.93
CA ASP A 170 -8.13 -15.39 -20.70
C ASP A 170 -8.75 -16.05 -21.95
N ARG A 171 -7.87 -16.36 -22.91
CA ARG A 171 -8.27 -17.09 -24.09
C ARG A 171 -8.65 -18.53 -23.72
N GLY A 172 -9.91 -18.90 -23.94
CA GLY A 172 -10.43 -20.24 -23.59
C GLY A 172 -11.13 -20.33 -22.25
N GLU A 173 -11.22 -19.23 -21.51
CA GLU A 173 -11.94 -19.16 -20.24
C GLU A 173 -13.46 -18.96 -20.48
N ILE A 174 -14.29 -19.55 -19.61
CA ILE A 174 -15.75 -19.43 -19.70
C ILE A 174 -16.19 -18.05 -19.22
N ILE A 175 -16.97 -17.36 -20.05
CA ILE A 175 -17.46 -16.01 -19.74
C ILE A 175 -18.57 -16.11 -18.68
N SER A 176 -18.32 -15.57 -17.47
CA SER A 176 -19.36 -15.39 -16.46
C SER A 176 -20.33 -14.25 -16.85
N PRO A 177 -21.57 -14.21 -16.29
CA PRO A 177 -22.50 -13.11 -16.54
C PRO A 177 -21.92 -11.73 -16.18
N GLU A 178 -21.12 -11.66 -15.13
CA GLU A 178 -20.43 -10.43 -14.70
C GLU A 178 -19.37 -10.00 -15.72
N THR A 179 -18.54 -10.93 -16.17
CA THR A 179 -17.52 -10.69 -17.21
C THR A 179 -18.17 -10.23 -18.51
N TYR A 180 -19.32 -10.83 -18.87
CA TYR A 180 -20.10 -10.42 -20.05
C TYR A 180 -20.57 -8.97 -19.93
N ASN A 181 -21.12 -8.57 -18.78
CA ASN A 181 -21.57 -7.19 -18.53
C ASN A 181 -20.43 -6.17 -18.62
N ILE A 182 -19.25 -6.54 -18.12
CA ILE A 182 -18.03 -5.71 -18.21
C ILE A 182 -17.63 -5.54 -19.69
N LEU A 183 -17.56 -6.63 -20.44
CA LEU A 183 -17.21 -6.60 -21.88
C LEU A 183 -18.23 -5.78 -22.69
N GLU A 184 -19.52 -5.91 -22.40
CA GLU A 184 -20.57 -5.13 -23.06
C GLU A 184 -20.47 -3.65 -22.75
N SER A 185 -20.17 -3.28 -21.50
CA SER A 185 -19.94 -1.91 -21.09
C SER A 185 -18.73 -1.28 -21.78
N LEU A 186 -17.62 -2.02 -21.88
CA LEU A 186 -16.42 -1.62 -22.62
C LEU A 186 -16.71 -1.45 -24.12
N ARG A 187 -17.48 -2.34 -24.70
CA ARG A 187 -17.90 -2.24 -26.11
C ARG A 187 -18.70 -0.94 -26.32
N LYS A 188 -19.69 -0.66 -25.48
CA LYS A 188 -20.49 0.56 -25.57
C LYS A 188 -19.63 1.81 -25.45
N GLU A 189 -18.69 1.82 -24.51
CA GLU A 189 -17.78 2.97 -24.32
C GLU A 189 -16.81 3.13 -25.49
N SER A 190 -16.29 2.03 -26.05
CA SER A 190 -15.42 2.09 -27.23
C SER A 190 -16.13 2.61 -28.47
N ILE A 191 -17.39 2.23 -28.68
CA ILE A 191 -18.24 2.74 -29.81
C ILE A 191 -18.45 4.25 -29.59
N LYS A 192 -18.86 4.68 -28.40
CA LYS A 192 -19.08 6.11 -28.08
C LYS A 192 -17.80 6.94 -28.29
N ARG A 193 -16.64 6.38 -27.94
CA ARG A 193 -15.35 7.03 -28.17
C ARG A 193 -14.98 7.10 -29.65
N SER A 194 -15.30 6.07 -30.45
CA SER A 194 -15.08 6.09 -31.89
C SER A 194 -15.98 7.12 -32.59
N GLU A 195 -17.25 7.24 -32.20
CA GLU A 195 -18.16 8.27 -32.70
C GLU A 195 -17.66 9.69 -32.42
N SER A 196 -17.07 9.92 -31.23
CA SER A 196 -16.47 11.23 -30.88
C SER A 196 -15.23 11.56 -31.71
N ILE A 197 -14.45 10.55 -32.10
CA ILE A 197 -13.30 10.72 -33.01
C ILE A 197 -13.75 11.04 -34.44
N ASP A 198 -14.81 10.41 -34.92
CA ASP A 198 -15.36 10.70 -36.25
C ASP A 198 -15.98 12.12 -36.32
N GLN A 199 -16.65 12.56 -35.29
CA GLN A 199 -17.09 13.95 -35.19
C GLN A 199 -15.91 14.95 -35.20
N SER A 200 -14.81 14.65 -34.52
CA SER A 200 -13.62 15.49 -34.56
C SER A 200 -12.98 15.55 -35.94
N ARG A 201 -13.01 14.47 -36.70
CA ARG A 201 -12.53 14.42 -38.12
C ARG A 201 -13.42 15.24 -39.06
N LEU A 202 -14.73 15.23 -38.85
CA LEU A 202 -15.67 16.05 -39.61
C LEU A 202 -15.46 17.55 -39.33
N ILE A 203 -15.21 17.93 -38.08
CA ILE A 203 -14.91 19.31 -37.70
C ILE A 203 -13.59 19.75 -38.37
N LEU A 204 -12.58 18.92 -38.36
CA LEU A 204 -11.27 19.20 -38.97
C LEU A 204 -11.38 19.34 -40.50
N GLY A 205 -12.20 18.47 -41.15
CA GLY A 205 -12.54 18.59 -42.55
C GLY A 205 -13.25 19.90 -42.91
N GLY A 206 -14.23 20.32 -42.07
CA GLY A 206 -14.88 21.61 -42.18
C GLY A 206 -13.96 22.81 -42.04
N GLN A 207 -13.01 22.76 -41.13
CA GLN A 207 -11.99 23.81 -40.96
C GLN A 207 -11.07 23.93 -42.18
N ILE A 208 -10.60 22.83 -42.74
CA ILE A 208 -9.76 22.83 -43.94
C ILE A 208 -10.52 23.43 -45.10
N LEU A 209 -11.79 23.03 -45.32
CA LEU A 209 -12.65 23.55 -46.38
C LEU A 209 -12.88 25.06 -46.22
N PHE A 210 -13.13 25.54 -45.01
CA PHE A 210 -13.30 26.96 -44.71
C PHE A 210 -12.03 27.78 -45.02
N VAL A 211 -10.87 27.33 -44.60
CA VAL A 211 -9.59 27.98 -44.93
C VAL A 211 -9.33 27.98 -46.43
N GLY A 212 -9.61 26.88 -47.12
CA GLY A 212 -9.51 26.78 -48.57
C GLY A 212 -10.42 27.78 -49.27
N MET A 213 -11.65 27.94 -48.81
CA MET A 213 -12.60 28.93 -49.36
C MET A 213 -12.12 30.40 -49.16
N LEU A 214 -11.57 30.71 -47.96
CA LEU A 214 -10.96 32.00 -47.69
C LEU A 214 -9.77 32.29 -48.60
N MET A 215 -8.92 31.32 -48.83
CA MET A 215 -7.77 31.43 -49.76
C MET A 215 -8.24 31.67 -51.20
N LEU A 216 -9.30 30.98 -51.62
CA LEU A 216 -9.88 31.13 -52.93
C LEU A 216 -10.50 32.52 -53.14
N CYS A 217 -11.28 33.01 -52.14
CA CYS A 217 -11.80 34.39 -52.13
C CYS A 217 -10.68 35.42 -52.16
N PHE A 218 -9.60 35.22 -51.44
CA PHE A 218 -8.47 36.09 -51.46
C PHE A 218 -7.74 36.13 -52.79
N MET A 219 -7.56 34.95 -53.45
CA MET A 219 -7.03 34.86 -54.80
C MET A 219 -7.90 35.56 -55.83
N LEU A 220 -9.24 35.36 -55.79
CA LEU A 220 -10.19 36.06 -56.65
C LEU A 220 -10.17 37.56 -56.42
N TYR A 221 -10.07 37.99 -55.17
CA TYR A 221 -9.93 39.41 -54.86
C TYR A 221 -8.66 40.03 -55.49
N LEU A 222 -7.51 39.35 -55.39
CA LEU A 222 -6.27 39.83 -56.02
C LEU A 222 -6.36 39.85 -57.54
N ASP A 223 -7.03 38.86 -58.17
CA ASP A 223 -7.17 38.77 -59.64
C ASP A 223 -8.10 39.85 -60.15
N LEU A 224 -9.22 40.16 -59.46
CA LEU A 224 -10.19 41.18 -59.89
C LEU A 224 -9.75 42.62 -59.61
N PHE A 225 -9.12 42.86 -58.42
CA PHE A 225 -8.85 44.23 -57.95
C PHE A 225 -7.37 44.64 -57.99
N ARG A 226 -6.47 43.70 -58.14
CA ARG A 226 -5.03 43.96 -58.11
C ARG A 226 -4.25 43.21 -59.15
N LYS A 227 -4.57 43.45 -60.46
CA LYS A 227 -3.87 42.88 -61.61
C LYS A 227 -2.36 43.17 -61.64
N ASP A 228 -1.94 44.30 -60.98
CA ASP A 228 -0.52 44.70 -60.87
C ASP A 228 0.37 43.68 -60.17
N TYR A 229 -0.19 42.78 -59.32
CA TYR A 229 0.57 41.71 -58.63
C TYR A 229 0.76 40.47 -59.53
N TYR A 230 -0.09 40.26 -60.52
CA TYR A 230 0.02 39.09 -61.44
C TYR A 230 1.04 39.36 -62.56
N GLU A 231 1.17 40.60 -63.02
CA GLU A 231 2.14 40.97 -64.06
C GLU A 231 3.59 40.98 -63.54
N ARG A 232 3.81 41.08 -62.24
CA ARG A 232 5.14 41.01 -61.60
C ARG A 232 5.70 39.60 -61.38
N LYS A 233 4.95 38.54 -61.72
CA LYS A 233 5.41 37.15 -61.61
C LYS A 233 6.52 36.72 -62.60
N GLY A 234 6.89 37.61 -63.52
CA GLY A 234 8.00 37.33 -64.46
C GLY A 234 9.40 37.58 -63.92
N SER A 235 9.58 38.07 -62.64
CA SER A 235 10.90 38.46 -62.15
C SER A 235 11.37 37.74 -60.85
N LEU A 236 10.71 36.67 -60.43
CA LEU A 236 11.10 35.86 -59.29
C LEU A 236 11.28 34.37 -59.66
N SER A 237 11.89 34.17 -60.83
CA SER A 237 12.44 32.90 -61.25
C SER A 237 13.96 33.12 -61.48
N LEU A 238 14.69 33.08 -60.39
CA LEU A 238 16.14 32.85 -60.31
C LEU A 238 16.42 32.19 -58.97
#